data_53cabd1498a06a3044aaf888d7010763
#
_entry.id   53cabd1498a06a3044aaf888d7010763
#
_cell.length_a   1.000
_cell.length_b   1.000
_cell.length_c   1.000
_cell.angle_alpha   90.00
_cell.angle_beta   90.00
_cell.angle_gamma   90.00
#
_symmetry.space_group_name_H-M   'P 1'
#
loop_
_entity.id
_entity.type
_entity.pdbx_description
1 polymer ?
#
loop_
_entity_poly.entity_id
_entity_poly.type
_entity_poly.pdbx_seq_one_letter_code
_entity_poly.pdbx_strand_id
1 'polypeptide(L)' 'MSDQLRIGDAERDHAAKALGEHYATGRISKEEYEERSEQVWAARIQADLEPLFADLPSPWA' A
#
# COMPACT_ATOMS: atom_id res chain seq x y z
N MET A 1 5.43 -11.72 -15.39
CA MET A 1 5.94 -11.45 -14.05
C MET A 1 4.94 -10.57 -13.35
N SER A 2 4.41 -11.04 -12.22
CA SER A 2 3.31 -10.36 -11.55
C SER A 2 3.69 -8.97 -11.03
N ASP A 3 4.95 -8.78 -10.59
CA ASP A 3 5.38 -7.49 -10.07
C ASP A 3 5.55 -6.43 -11.16
N GLN A 4 5.52 -6.83 -12.44
CA GLN A 4 5.55 -5.90 -13.55
C GLN A 4 4.15 -5.53 -14.05
N LEU A 5 3.11 -6.16 -13.49
CA LEU A 5 1.75 -5.87 -13.91
C LEU A 5 1.35 -4.46 -13.51
N ARG A 6 0.68 -3.79 -14.42
CA ARG A 6 0.15 -2.46 -14.12
C ARG A 6 -1.04 -2.60 -13.20
N ILE A 7 -1.16 -1.65 -12.28
CA ILE A 7 -2.28 -1.61 -11.35
C ILE A 7 -3.21 -0.47 -11.73
N GLY A 8 -4.45 -0.61 -11.30
CA GLY A 8 -5.46 0.41 -11.52
C GLY A 8 -5.95 0.99 -10.21
N ASP A 9 -7.03 1.75 -10.29
CA ASP A 9 -7.59 2.42 -9.12
C ASP A 9 -8.08 1.42 -8.08
N ALA A 10 -8.59 0.26 -8.51
CA ALA A 10 -9.09 -0.75 -7.57
C ALA A 10 -7.97 -1.26 -6.68
N GLU A 11 -6.79 -1.53 -7.26
CA GLU A 11 -5.65 -2.00 -6.48
C GLU A 11 -5.11 -0.92 -5.56
N ARG A 12 -5.06 0.31 -6.04
CA ARG A 12 -4.62 1.44 -5.20
C ARG A 12 -5.58 1.65 -4.04
N ASP A 13 -6.88 1.59 -4.30
CA ASP A 13 -7.88 1.76 -3.25
C ASP A 13 -7.76 0.65 -2.21
N HIS A 14 -7.57 -0.59 -2.65
CA HIS A 14 -7.40 -1.72 -1.75
C HIS A 14 -6.17 -1.52 -0.85
N ALA A 15 -5.06 -1.08 -1.43
CA ALA A 15 -3.84 -0.84 -0.67
C ALA A 15 -4.03 0.32 0.31
N ALA A 16 -4.70 1.39 -0.11
CA ALA A 16 -4.94 2.55 0.75
C ALA A 16 -5.78 2.16 1.96
N LYS A 17 -6.81 1.34 1.75
CA LYS A 17 -7.65 0.87 2.85
C LYS A 17 -6.86 0.00 3.82
N ALA A 18 -5.98 -0.86 3.29
CA ALA A 18 -5.14 -1.69 4.15
C ALA A 18 -4.21 -0.84 5.01
N LEU A 19 -3.63 0.21 4.44
CA LEU A 19 -2.80 1.13 5.22
C LEU A 19 -3.61 1.81 6.32
N GLY A 20 -4.86 2.18 6.02
CA GLY A 20 -5.74 2.78 7.01
C GLY A 20 -5.98 1.84 8.19
N GLU A 21 -6.13 0.55 7.93
CA GLU A 21 -6.29 -0.44 8.97
C GLU A 21 -5.03 -0.57 9.82
N HIS A 22 -3.85 -0.57 9.18
CA HIS A 22 -2.60 -0.64 9.93
C HIS A 22 -2.40 0.59 10.80
N TYR A 23 -2.80 1.75 10.32
CA TYR A 23 -2.77 2.95 11.12
C TYR A 23 -3.75 2.85 12.30
N ALA A 24 -4.98 2.39 12.03
CA ALA A 24 -6.00 2.30 13.07
C ALA A 24 -5.62 1.30 14.17
N THR A 25 -4.86 0.26 13.82
CA THR A 25 -4.42 -0.75 14.79
C THR A 25 -3.07 -0.42 15.43
N GLY A 26 -2.50 0.74 15.10
CA GLY A 26 -1.27 1.20 15.74
C GLY A 26 0.01 0.63 15.18
N ARG A 27 -0.04 -0.04 14.02
CA ARG A 27 1.17 -0.61 13.43
C ARG A 27 2.07 0.44 12.79
N ILE A 28 1.49 1.53 12.29
CA ILE A 28 2.24 2.63 11.70
C ILE A 28 1.76 3.94 12.31
N SER A 29 2.63 4.95 12.28
CA SER A 29 2.30 6.29 12.78
C SER A 29 1.46 7.05 11.75
N LYS A 30 0.91 8.20 12.17
CA LYS A 30 0.16 9.06 11.28
C LYS A 30 1.03 9.54 10.13
N GLU A 31 2.27 9.92 10.42
CA GLU A 31 3.20 10.37 9.39
C GLU A 31 3.50 9.28 8.39
N GLU A 32 3.72 8.05 8.89
CA GLU A 32 3.97 6.92 8.00
C GLU A 32 2.74 6.63 7.14
N TYR A 33 1.57 6.70 7.73
CA TYR A 33 0.33 6.47 6.99
C TYR A 33 0.18 7.50 5.86
N GLU A 34 0.40 8.77 6.15
CA GLU A 34 0.26 9.83 5.15
C GLU A 34 1.28 9.67 4.03
N GLU A 35 2.54 9.39 4.39
CA GLU A 35 3.60 9.23 3.41
C GLU A 35 3.35 8.02 2.51
N ARG A 36 3.00 6.88 3.12
CA ARG A 36 2.76 5.68 2.34
C ARG A 36 1.51 5.80 1.48
N SER A 37 0.49 6.50 1.96
CA SER A 37 -0.72 6.72 1.17
C SER A 37 -0.43 7.51 -0.10
N GLU A 38 0.43 8.53 -0.01
CA GLU A 38 0.83 9.27 -1.20
C GLU A 38 1.52 8.37 -2.20
N GLN A 39 2.37 7.47 -1.70
CA GLN A 39 3.10 6.55 -2.55
C GLN A 39 2.16 5.53 -3.21
N VAL A 40 1.10 5.12 -2.52
CA VAL A 40 0.08 4.25 -3.11
C VAL A 40 -0.52 4.90 -4.34
N TRP A 41 -0.90 6.17 -4.22
CA TRP A 41 -1.58 6.84 -5.33
C TRP A 41 -0.63 7.20 -6.46
N ALA A 42 0.68 7.22 -6.21
CA ALA A 42 1.69 7.41 -7.24
C ALA A 42 2.12 6.09 -7.89
N ALA A 43 1.74 4.96 -7.33
CA ALA A 43 2.16 3.65 -7.82
C ALA A 43 1.53 3.33 -9.17
N ARG A 44 2.29 2.67 -10.04
CA ARG A 44 1.84 2.31 -11.38
C ARG A 44 1.87 0.82 -11.66
N ILE A 45 2.73 0.09 -10.95
CA ILE A 45 2.84 -1.36 -11.10
C ILE A 45 2.82 -1.99 -9.72
N GLN A 46 2.60 -3.30 -9.69
CA GLN A 46 2.50 -4.04 -8.43
C GLN A 46 3.77 -3.87 -7.58
N ALA A 47 4.94 -3.86 -8.22
CA ALA A 47 6.20 -3.70 -7.51
C ALA A 47 6.31 -2.39 -6.75
N ASP A 48 5.56 -1.37 -7.16
CA ASP A 48 5.56 -0.09 -6.45
C ASP A 48 4.81 -0.17 -5.12
N LEU A 49 3.87 -1.09 -5.00
CA LEU A 49 3.08 -1.24 -3.77
C LEU A 49 3.78 -2.11 -2.73
N GLU A 50 4.57 -3.09 -3.17
CA GLU A 50 5.13 -4.08 -2.26
C GLU A 50 6.01 -3.48 -1.17
N PRO A 51 6.92 -2.53 -1.47
CA PRO A 51 7.75 -1.95 -0.41
C PRO A 51 6.95 -1.23 0.67
N LEU A 52 5.75 -0.78 0.34
CA LEU A 52 4.92 -0.05 1.28
C LEU A 52 4.34 -0.95 2.36
N PHE A 53 4.42 -2.27 2.15
CA PHE A 53 3.90 -3.26 3.09
C PHE A 53 5.00 -4.23 3.54
N ALA A 54 6.28 -3.88 3.31
CA ALA A 54 7.38 -4.80 3.59
C ALA A 54 7.46 -5.18 5.08
N ASP A 55 7.07 -4.26 5.95
CA ASP A 55 7.09 -4.47 7.40
C ASP A 55 5.68 -4.69 7.97
N LEU A 56 4.71 -4.97 7.11
CA LEU A 56 3.30 -5.08 7.49
C LEU A 56 2.69 -6.33 6.86
N PRO A 57 1.59 -6.85 7.44
CA PRO A 57 0.81 -7.87 6.73
C PRO A 57 0.31 -7.32 5.41
N SER A 58 0.53 -8.07 4.34
CA SER A 58 0.21 -7.64 2.98
C SER A 58 -1.26 -7.91 2.67
N PRO A 59 -1.97 -6.97 2.01
CA PRO A 59 -3.38 -7.19 1.67
C PRO A 59 -3.58 -8.20 0.53
N TRP A 60 -2.50 -8.59 -0.16
CA TRP A 60 -2.60 -9.52 -1.28
C TRP A 60 -1.85 -10.83 -1.03
N ALA A 61 -1.47 -11.11 0.18
CA ALA A 61 -0.74 -12.33 0.53
C ALA A 61 -1.66 -13.54 0.57
#